data_ceb97dbe702a7188abce87066a9574ae
#
_entry.id   ceb97dbe702a7188abce87066a9574ae
#
_cell.length_a   1.000
_cell.length_b   1.000
_cell.length_c   1.000
_cell.angle_alpha   90.00
_cell.angle_beta   90.00
_cell.angle_gamma   90.00
#
_symmetry.space_group_name_H-M   'P 1'
#
loop_
_entity.id
_entity.type
_entity.pdbx_description
1 polymer ?
#
loop_
_entity_poly.entity_id
_entity_poly.type
_entity_poly.pdbx_seq_one_letter_code
_entity_poly.pdbx_strand_id
1 'polypeptide(L)'
;MTIFVYVVYKACMAITPEQCRAARALLDWSQTQLGQASNLSLSTVRDFEKGRRIPYPNNLSTMRQALEAAGVEFIAENGGGAGVRIRKP
;
A
#
# COMPACT_ATOMS: atom_id res chain seq x y z
N MET A 1 17.83 -8.04 -19.36
CA MET A 1 17.35 -9.00 -18.34
C MET A 1 17.04 -8.33 -17.04
N THR A 2 17.96 -7.51 -16.55
CA THR A 2 17.78 -6.84 -15.27
C THR A 2 16.56 -5.94 -15.27
N ILE A 3 16.34 -5.19 -16.36
CA ILE A 3 15.21 -4.28 -16.46
C ILE A 3 13.88 -5.04 -16.42
N PHE A 4 13.83 -6.17 -17.13
CA PHE A 4 12.61 -6.99 -17.14
C PHE A 4 12.30 -7.52 -15.74
N VAL A 5 13.31 -8.04 -15.06
CA VAL A 5 13.14 -8.55 -13.70
C VAL A 5 12.67 -7.45 -12.77
N TYR A 6 13.25 -6.25 -12.92
CA TYR A 6 12.88 -5.12 -12.09
C TYR A 6 11.42 -4.73 -12.28
N VAL A 7 10.94 -4.72 -13.53
CA VAL A 7 9.55 -4.37 -13.82
C VAL A 7 8.60 -5.39 -13.18
N VAL A 8 8.91 -6.68 -13.30
CA VAL A 8 8.10 -7.73 -12.68
C VAL A 8 8.10 -7.57 -11.17
N TYR A 9 9.27 -7.30 -10.60
CA TYR A 9 9.39 -7.09 -9.16
C TYR A 9 8.52 -5.92 -8.70
N LYS A 10 8.56 -4.80 -9.42
CA LYS A 10 7.75 -3.64 -9.06
C LYS A 10 6.26 -3.95 -9.13
N ALA A 11 5.84 -4.72 -10.12
CA ALA A 11 4.44 -5.11 -10.21
C ALA A 11 4.02 -5.93 -9.00
N CYS A 12 4.91 -6.81 -8.51
CA CYS A 12 4.63 -7.62 -7.33
C CYS A 12 4.63 -6.79 -6.04
N MET A 13 5.15 -5.55 -6.10
CA MET A 13 5.21 -4.68 -4.94
C MET A 13 3.96 -3.82 -4.76
N ALA A 14 3.02 -3.89 -5.69
CA ALA A 14 1.78 -3.14 -5.57
C ALA A 14 0.97 -3.67 -4.39
N ILE A 15 0.41 -2.76 -3.59
CA ILE A 15 -0.38 -3.17 -2.44
C ILE A 15 -1.82 -3.43 -2.86
N THR A 16 -2.49 -4.29 -2.10
CA THR A 16 -3.92 -4.58 -2.32
C THR A 16 -4.77 -3.70 -1.41
N PRO A 17 -6.08 -3.57 -1.74
CA PRO A 17 -6.98 -2.86 -0.84
C PRO A 17 -6.97 -3.43 0.58
N GLU A 18 -6.90 -4.74 0.70
CA GLU A 18 -6.86 -5.39 2.01
C GLU A 18 -5.61 -5.05 2.77
N GLN A 19 -4.46 -5.04 2.11
CA GLN A 19 -3.22 -4.64 2.75
C GLN A 19 -3.28 -3.18 3.21
N CYS A 20 -3.90 -2.33 2.42
CA CYS A 20 -4.03 -0.91 2.76
C CYS A 20 -4.85 -0.73 4.04
N ARG A 21 -6.01 -1.40 4.12
CA ARG A 21 -6.83 -1.33 5.32
C ARG A 21 -6.11 -1.89 6.53
N ALA A 22 -5.44 -3.02 6.36
CA ALA A 22 -4.71 -3.66 7.46
C ALA A 22 -3.56 -2.79 7.93
N ALA A 23 -2.84 -2.15 7.01
CA ALA A 23 -1.74 -1.26 7.36
C ALA A 23 -2.24 -0.07 8.17
N ARG A 24 -3.38 0.52 7.74
CA ARG A 24 -3.96 1.62 8.52
C ARG A 24 -4.35 1.16 9.92
N ALA A 25 -4.92 -0.05 10.01
CA ALA A 25 -5.32 -0.57 11.31
C ALA A 25 -4.11 -0.75 12.23
N LEU A 26 -3.00 -1.22 11.69
CA LEU A 26 -1.78 -1.37 12.48
C LEU A 26 -1.27 -0.05 13.01
N LEU A 27 -1.45 1.03 12.26
CA LEU A 27 -1.00 2.36 12.63
C LEU A 27 -2.07 3.15 13.38
N ASP A 28 -3.28 2.62 13.47
CA ASP A 28 -4.43 3.34 14.02
C ASP A 28 -4.69 4.62 13.22
N TRP A 29 -4.53 4.56 11.92
CA TRP A 29 -4.74 5.68 11.02
C TRP A 29 -6.13 5.63 10.41
N SER A 30 -6.75 6.80 10.28
CA SER A 30 -7.96 6.95 9.49
C SER A 30 -7.61 7.03 8.00
N GLN A 31 -8.64 6.91 7.16
CA GLN A 31 -8.44 7.13 5.72
C GLN A 31 -7.98 8.55 5.44
N THR A 32 -8.49 9.52 6.21
CA THR A 32 -8.06 10.92 6.07
C THR A 32 -6.58 11.07 6.38
N GLN A 33 -6.09 10.41 7.42
CA GLN A 33 -4.68 10.49 7.77
C GLN A 33 -3.80 9.89 6.66
N LEU A 34 -4.22 8.77 6.10
CA LEU A 34 -3.47 8.19 4.99
C LEU A 34 -3.49 9.12 3.77
N GLY A 35 -4.63 9.72 3.48
CA GLY A 35 -4.74 10.67 2.39
C GLY A 35 -3.80 11.84 2.57
N GLN A 36 -3.75 12.39 3.79
CA GLN A 36 -2.85 13.49 4.09
C GLN A 36 -1.38 13.09 3.96
N ALA A 37 -1.03 11.92 4.48
CA ALA A 37 0.36 11.46 4.45
C ALA A 37 0.82 11.15 3.03
N SER A 38 -0.08 10.73 2.16
CA SER A 38 0.24 10.38 0.78
C SER A 38 -0.08 11.51 -0.20
N ASN A 39 -0.63 12.61 0.30
CA ASN A 39 -1.05 13.76 -0.52
C ASN A 39 -2.10 13.36 -1.56
N LEU A 40 -3.03 12.52 -1.16
CA LEU A 40 -4.13 12.06 -2.00
C LEU A 40 -5.45 12.44 -1.36
N SER A 41 -6.51 12.51 -2.17
CA SER A 41 -7.83 12.84 -1.66
C SER A 41 -8.40 11.67 -0.86
N LEU A 42 -9.28 11.99 0.07
CA LEU A 42 -9.98 10.98 0.84
C LEU A 42 -10.77 10.03 -0.06
N SER A 43 -11.38 10.56 -1.11
CA SER A 43 -12.17 9.71 -2.02
C SER A 43 -11.28 8.72 -2.77
N THR A 44 -10.05 9.10 -3.12
CA THR A 44 -9.12 8.18 -3.76
C THR A 44 -8.79 7.02 -2.84
N VAL A 45 -8.48 7.31 -1.57
CA VAL A 45 -8.17 6.26 -0.59
C VAL A 45 -9.39 5.37 -0.37
N ARG A 46 -10.56 5.98 -0.17
CA ARG A 46 -11.77 5.24 0.12
C ARG A 46 -12.15 4.32 -1.04
N ASP A 47 -12.12 4.82 -2.26
CA ASP A 47 -12.52 4.03 -3.43
C ASP A 47 -11.56 2.88 -3.68
N PHE A 48 -10.27 3.11 -3.45
CA PHE A 48 -9.30 2.03 -3.57
C PHE A 48 -9.57 0.94 -2.53
N GLU A 49 -9.77 1.33 -1.28
CA GLU A 49 -9.96 0.35 -0.21
C GLU A 49 -11.24 -0.45 -0.37
N LYS A 50 -12.23 0.10 -1.05
CA LYS A 50 -13.47 -0.61 -1.34
C LYS A 50 -13.41 -1.43 -2.62
N GLY A 51 -12.30 -1.37 -3.34
CA GLY A 51 -12.14 -2.08 -4.59
C GLY A 51 -12.92 -1.49 -5.75
N ARG A 52 -13.36 -0.24 -5.63
CA ARG A 52 -14.13 0.42 -6.68
C ARG A 52 -13.25 0.99 -7.77
N ARG A 53 -11.98 1.24 -7.46
CA ARG A 53 -11.10 1.96 -8.35
C ARG A 53 -9.66 1.57 -8.08
N ILE A 54 -8.89 1.41 -9.14
CA ILE A 54 -7.46 1.19 -9.03
C ILE A 54 -6.79 2.52 -9.36
N PRO A 55 -6.11 3.16 -8.38
CA PRO A 55 -5.42 4.42 -8.64
C PRO A 55 -4.29 4.23 -9.63
N TYR A 56 -3.83 5.34 -10.20
CA TYR A 56 -2.65 5.29 -11.04
C TYR A 56 -1.48 4.70 -10.25
N PRO A 57 -0.54 4.02 -10.93
CA PRO A 57 0.59 3.39 -10.24
C PRO A 57 1.38 4.34 -9.34
N ASN A 58 1.54 5.59 -9.75
CA ASN A 58 2.23 6.56 -8.90
C ASN A 58 1.50 6.81 -7.59
N ASN A 59 0.16 6.84 -7.64
CA ASN A 59 -0.64 7.08 -6.44
C ASN A 59 -0.59 5.87 -5.51
N LEU A 60 -0.63 4.65 -6.07
CA LEU A 60 -0.46 3.44 -5.27
C LEU A 60 0.91 3.42 -4.59
N SER A 61 1.95 3.76 -5.35
CA SER A 61 3.30 3.81 -4.82
C SER A 61 3.41 4.83 -3.69
N THR A 62 2.78 5.99 -3.85
CA THR A 62 2.81 7.03 -2.84
C THR A 62 2.11 6.57 -1.55
N MET A 63 0.98 5.88 -1.67
CA MET A 63 0.30 5.33 -0.49
C MET A 63 1.19 4.31 0.21
N ARG A 64 1.81 3.42 -0.55
CA ARG A 64 2.70 2.42 0.01
C ARG A 64 3.85 3.08 0.75
N GLN A 65 4.48 4.07 0.12
CA GLN A 65 5.61 4.76 0.73
C GLN A 65 5.23 5.47 2.02
N ALA A 66 4.04 6.09 2.06
CA ALA A 66 3.57 6.76 3.26
C ALA A 66 3.39 5.77 4.41
N LEU A 67 2.83 4.60 4.12
CA LEU A 67 2.62 3.57 5.14
C LEU A 67 3.95 2.97 5.58
N GLU A 68 4.86 2.74 4.64
CA GLU A 68 6.19 2.23 4.98
C GLU A 68 6.97 3.21 5.84
N ALA A 69 6.89 4.49 5.53
CA ALA A 69 7.57 5.52 6.31
C ALA A 69 7.02 5.57 7.74
N ALA A 70 5.77 5.20 7.93
CA ALA A 70 5.15 5.17 9.26
C ALA A 70 5.45 3.87 10.02
N GLY A 71 6.13 2.92 9.39
CA GLY A 71 6.58 1.72 10.10
C GLY A 71 5.94 0.42 9.65
N VAL A 72 5.13 0.43 8.61
CA VAL A 72 4.52 -0.80 8.10
C VAL A 72 5.44 -1.49 7.11
N GLU A 73 5.51 -2.79 7.19
CA GLU A 73 6.21 -3.61 6.22
C GLU A 73 5.20 -4.45 5.44
N PHE A 74 5.26 -4.39 4.13
CA PHE A 74 4.35 -5.14 3.27
C PHE A 74 4.98 -6.47 2.90
N ILE A 75 4.18 -7.54 3.01
CA ILE A 75 4.63 -8.90 2.73
C ILE A 75 3.94 -9.33 1.44
N ALA A 76 4.74 -9.57 0.41
CA ALA A 76 4.21 -10.00 -0.88
C ALA A 76 3.64 -11.41 -0.80
N GLU A 77 2.75 -11.72 -1.73
CA GLU A 77 2.23 -13.08 -1.83
C GLU A 77 3.38 -14.05 -2.05
N ASN A 78 3.47 -15.07 -1.20
CA ASN A 78 4.56 -16.03 -1.23
C ASN A 78 4.07 -17.45 -0.96
N GLY A 79 2.80 -17.70 -1.27
CA GLY A 79 2.17 -18.99 -0.99
C GLY A 79 1.31 -18.98 0.25
N GLY A 80 1.51 -17.98 1.11
CA GLY A 80 0.72 -17.82 2.34
C GLY A 80 -0.19 -16.61 2.33
N GLY A 81 -0.30 -15.93 1.18
CA GLY A 81 -1.10 -14.72 1.07
C GLY A 81 -0.32 -13.46 1.34
N ALA A 82 -0.74 -12.36 0.70
CA ALA A 82 -0.16 -11.05 0.93
C ALA A 82 -0.51 -10.58 2.33
N GLY A 83 0.40 -9.87 2.99
CA GLY A 83 0.17 -9.42 4.35
C GLY A 83 0.88 -8.11 4.68
N VAL A 84 0.77 -7.73 5.94
CA VAL A 84 1.44 -6.54 6.49
C VAL A 84 1.86 -6.83 7.91
N ARG A 85 2.87 -6.10 8.38
CA ARG A 85 3.26 -6.14 9.77
C ARG A 85 3.95 -4.84 10.14
N ILE A 86 4.00 -4.56 11.45
CA ILE A 86 4.78 -3.43 11.95
C ILE A 86 6.24 -3.85 11.97
N ARG A 87 7.08 -3.02 11.38
CA ARG A 87 8.53 -3.28 11.35
C ARG A 87 9.09 -3.05 12.74
N LYS A 88 9.94 -3.96 13.19
CA LYS A 88 10.61 -3.80 14.48
C LYS A 88 11.64 -2.67 14.40
N PRO A 89 11.75 -1.90 15.48
CA PRO A 89 12.78 -0.85 15.55
C PRO A 89 14.19 -1.40 15.51
#